data_73d84275a42c3138db0bcb6f0267c07c
#
_entry.id   73d84275a42c3138db0bcb6f0267c07c
#
_cell.length_a   1.000
_cell.length_b   1.000
_cell.length_c   1.000
_cell.angle_alpha   90.00
_cell.angle_beta   90.00
_cell.angle_gamma   90.00
#
_symmetry.space_group_name_H-M   'P 1'
#
loop_
_entity.id
_entity.type
_entity.pdbx_description
1 polymer ?
#
loop_
_entity_poly.entity_id
_entity_poly.type
_entity_poly.pdbx_seq_one_letter_code
_entity_poly.pdbx_strand_id
1 'polypeptide(L)'
;MASSNSTRHKHFYELITTVAVIVACLSKFIKVVAEKGRLVEFFISTPILIYTYYALYNYTSATFPFYLIPITVYFLYWSIILTMPKKMKFNSEDHWADEDWWWALNGWDFEEEVAKVFRKYGYKATVTKKTGDNGADIIMYFNKKKIIVQCKHYKAQATPESVRALWGIKDEFNADEVILVASSGVSKQSLKFINKRTPLYTLYTLQDIINMAMRKL
;
A
#
# COMPACT_ATOMS: atom_id res chain seq x y z
N MET A 1 44.26 -6.22 42.13
CA MET A 1 43.29 -6.86 41.20
C MET A 1 42.00 -6.06 40.99
N ALA A 2 41.66 -5.05 41.79
CA ALA A 2 40.40 -4.26 41.62
C ALA A 2 40.42 -3.16 40.54
N SER A 3 41.60 -2.68 40.12
CA SER A 3 41.72 -1.55 39.16
C SER A 3 41.48 -1.96 37.70
N SER A 4 41.71 -3.24 37.36
CA SER A 4 41.52 -3.70 35.96
C SER A 4 40.06 -3.91 35.56
N ASN A 5 39.15 -4.14 36.51
CA ASN A 5 37.73 -4.35 36.24
C ASN A 5 36.99 -3.02 35.97
N SER A 6 37.38 -1.94 36.64
CA SER A 6 36.79 -0.60 36.44
C SER A 6 37.06 -0.04 35.04
N THR A 7 38.28 -0.25 34.52
CA THR A 7 38.67 0.19 33.16
C THR A 7 37.95 -0.61 32.08
N ARG A 8 37.75 -1.92 32.27
CA ARG A 8 37.00 -2.78 31.35
C ARG A 8 35.52 -2.38 31.24
N HIS A 9 34.89 -2.08 32.38
CA HIS A 9 33.50 -1.60 32.40
C HIS A 9 33.34 -0.25 31.69
N LYS A 10 34.29 0.67 31.88
CA LYS A 10 34.27 1.98 31.23
C LYS A 10 34.36 1.85 29.69
N HIS A 11 35.29 1.05 29.20
CA HIS A 11 35.40 0.80 27.75
C HIS A 11 34.18 0.07 27.17
N PHE A 12 33.54 -0.81 27.96
CA PHE A 12 32.31 -1.48 27.53
C PHE A 12 31.15 -0.50 27.35
N TYR A 13 30.96 0.43 28.29
CA TYR A 13 29.92 1.47 28.17
C TYR A 13 30.20 2.48 27.03
N GLU A 14 31.46 2.82 26.83
CA GLU A 14 31.86 3.67 25.69
C GLU A 14 31.62 2.97 24.36
N LEU A 15 31.84 1.67 24.26
CA LEU A 15 31.54 0.89 23.07
C LEU A 15 30.04 0.80 22.81
N ILE A 16 29.24 0.53 23.84
CA ILE A 16 27.76 0.48 23.72
C ILE A 16 27.18 1.85 23.27
N THR A 17 27.66 2.93 23.86
CA THR A 17 27.22 4.28 23.49
C THR A 17 27.61 4.63 22.05
N THR A 18 28.82 4.27 21.63
CA THR A 18 29.28 4.47 20.26
C THR A 18 28.47 3.65 19.26
N VAL A 19 28.20 2.38 19.57
CA VAL A 19 27.34 1.51 18.74
C VAL A 19 25.91 2.06 18.68
N ALA A 20 25.34 2.53 19.78
CA ALA A 20 24.00 3.12 19.82
C ALA A 20 23.90 4.39 18.98
N VAL A 21 24.92 5.27 19.02
CA VAL A 21 24.98 6.47 18.17
C VAL A 21 25.11 6.10 16.70
N ILE A 22 25.95 5.12 16.36
CA ILE A 22 26.08 4.63 14.98
C ILE A 22 24.74 4.07 14.48
N VAL A 23 24.07 3.25 15.27
CA VAL A 23 22.76 2.68 14.93
C VAL A 23 21.69 3.78 14.75
N ALA A 24 21.70 4.81 15.61
CA ALA A 24 20.77 5.94 15.49
C ALA A 24 21.04 6.82 14.26
N CYS A 25 22.32 7.07 13.93
CA CYS A 25 22.71 7.77 12.70
C CYS A 25 22.33 6.96 11.45
N LEU A 26 22.52 5.64 11.50
CA LEU A 26 22.16 4.73 10.43
C LEU A 26 20.64 4.66 10.21
N SER A 27 19.83 4.64 11.27
CA SER A 27 18.37 4.61 11.15
C SER A 27 17.82 5.88 10.47
N LYS A 28 18.46 7.04 10.71
CA LYS A 28 18.14 8.29 9.99
C LYS A 28 18.61 8.24 8.53
N PHE A 29 19.79 7.70 8.27
CA PHE A 29 20.34 7.60 6.92
C PHE A 29 19.56 6.58 6.07
N ILE A 30 19.16 5.45 6.65
CA ILE A 30 18.30 4.43 5.99
C ILE A 30 16.96 5.03 5.55
N LYS A 31 16.35 5.92 6.35
CA LYS A 31 15.13 6.61 5.94
C LYS A 31 15.30 7.50 4.71
N VAL A 32 16.45 8.18 4.60
CA VAL A 32 16.77 9.03 3.44
C VAL A 32 17.12 8.20 2.19
N VAL A 33 17.68 7.00 2.38
CA VAL A 33 18.09 6.09 1.29
C VAL A 33 16.96 5.16 0.85
N ALA A 34 15.94 4.94 1.70
CA ALA A 34 14.76 4.11 1.39
C ALA A 34 14.01 4.58 0.12
N GLU A 35 14.15 5.87 -0.25
CA GLU A 35 13.64 6.39 -1.52
C GLU A 35 14.43 5.93 -2.76
N LYS A 36 15.69 5.48 -2.61
CA LYS A 36 16.60 5.16 -3.74
C LYS A 36 16.69 3.68 -4.11
N GLY A 37 16.09 2.79 -3.35
CA GLY A 37 15.97 1.38 -3.72
C GLY A 37 16.78 0.40 -2.87
N ARG A 38 16.26 -0.83 -2.72
CA ARG A 38 16.73 -1.90 -1.83
C ARG A 38 18.19 -2.32 -2.00
N LEU A 39 18.74 -2.20 -3.21
CA LEU A 39 20.15 -2.54 -3.48
C LEU A 39 21.11 -1.57 -2.78
N VAL A 40 20.78 -0.29 -2.73
CA VAL A 40 21.63 0.72 -2.06
C VAL A 40 21.64 0.47 -0.55
N GLU A 41 20.52 0.11 0.05
CA GLU A 41 20.42 -0.26 1.47
C GLU A 41 21.27 -1.50 1.80
N PHE A 42 21.25 -2.51 0.92
CA PHE A 42 22.08 -3.70 1.05
C PHE A 42 23.57 -3.36 1.02
N PHE A 43 24.02 -2.58 0.04
CA PHE A 43 25.44 -2.22 -0.11
C PHE A 43 25.96 -1.32 1.01
N ILE A 44 25.11 -0.54 1.67
CA ILE A 44 25.51 0.31 2.80
C ILE A 44 25.51 -0.48 4.10
N SER A 45 24.50 -1.31 4.35
CA SER A 45 24.36 -2.04 5.60
C SER A 45 25.36 -3.19 5.74
N THR A 46 25.78 -3.81 4.64
CA THR A 46 26.70 -4.95 4.64
C THR A 46 28.09 -4.62 5.21
N PRO A 47 28.80 -3.56 4.79
CA PRO A 47 30.11 -3.20 5.34
C PRO A 47 30.04 -2.89 6.84
N ILE A 48 28.97 -2.28 7.29
CA ILE A 48 28.76 -1.93 8.70
C ILE A 48 28.58 -3.17 9.56
N LEU A 49 27.80 -4.14 9.07
CA LEU A 49 27.65 -5.42 9.75
C LEU A 49 28.98 -6.16 9.85
N ILE A 50 29.77 -6.19 8.78
CA ILE A 50 31.08 -6.81 8.74
C ILE A 50 32.03 -6.13 9.74
N TYR A 51 32.04 -4.80 9.79
CA TYR A 51 32.88 -4.05 10.71
C TYR A 51 32.49 -4.29 12.18
N THR A 52 31.19 -4.25 12.49
CA THR A 52 30.68 -4.53 13.85
C THR A 52 31.00 -5.97 14.29
N TYR A 53 30.86 -6.92 13.36
CA TYR A 53 31.27 -8.32 13.61
C TYR A 53 32.76 -8.43 13.91
N TYR A 54 33.63 -7.82 13.11
CA TYR A 54 35.08 -7.82 13.30
C TYR A 54 35.49 -7.19 14.64
N ALA A 55 34.87 -6.08 15.01
CA ALA A 55 35.10 -5.41 16.28
C ALA A 55 34.69 -6.29 17.47
N LEU A 56 33.53 -6.95 17.41
CA LEU A 56 33.06 -7.88 18.44
C LEU A 56 33.94 -9.12 18.54
N TYR A 57 34.37 -9.69 17.43
CA TYR A 57 35.26 -10.83 17.38
C TYR A 57 36.59 -10.54 18.09
N ASN A 58 37.25 -9.42 17.80
CA ASN A 58 38.51 -9.02 18.44
C ASN A 58 38.34 -8.68 19.92
N TYR A 59 37.16 -8.21 20.33
CA TYR A 59 36.90 -7.84 21.72
C TYR A 59 36.63 -9.05 22.63
N THR A 60 35.95 -10.07 22.15
CA THR A 60 35.45 -11.18 22.98
C THR A 60 36.38 -12.37 23.03
N SER A 61 37.40 -12.45 22.16
CA SER A 61 38.34 -13.63 22.04
C SER A 61 37.59 -14.99 22.06
N ALA A 62 36.32 -15.01 21.70
CA ALA A 62 35.47 -16.20 21.79
C ALA A 62 35.65 -17.10 20.56
N THR A 63 35.96 -18.35 20.82
CA THR A 63 36.32 -19.39 19.84
C THR A 63 35.13 -20.08 19.19
N PHE A 64 33.89 -19.57 19.30
CA PHE A 64 32.70 -20.32 18.88
C PHE A 64 31.83 -19.64 17.82
N PRO A 65 31.20 -20.45 16.92
CA PRO A 65 30.49 -19.97 15.72
C PRO A 65 29.17 -19.23 15.95
N PHE A 66 28.77 -18.91 17.17
CA PHE A 66 27.54 -18.15 17.47
C PHE A 66 27.47 -16.80 16.74
N TYR A 67 28.60 -16.23 16.35
CA TYR A 67 28.66 -14.98 15.59
C TYR A 67 28.23 -15.13 14.12
N LEU A 68 28.22 -16.37 13.61
CA LEU A 68 27.76 -16.64 12.25
C LEU A 68 26.22 -16.56 12.13
N ILE A 69 25.50 -16.78 13.24
CA ILE A 69 24.02 -16.78 13.23
C ILE A 69 23.44 -15.40 12.79
N PRO A 70 23.84 -14.26 13.36
CA PRO A 70 23.36 -12.97 12.90
C PRO A 70 23.70 -12.68 11.44
N ILE A 71 24.85 -13.10 10.97
CA ILE A 71 25.30 -12.92 9.59
C ILE A 71 24.43 -13.75 8.64
N THR A 72 24.20 -15.02 8.95
CA THR A 72 23.34 -15.88 8.12
C THR A 72 21.92 -15.39 8.08
N VAL A 73 21.35 -14.98 9.22
CA VAL A 73 20.00 -14.38 9.29
C VAL A 73 19.93 -13.10 8.48
N TYR A 74 20.94 -12.25 8.53
CA TYR A 74 21.02 -11.03 7.74
C TYR A 74 21.01 -11.30 6.23
N PHE A 75 21.85 -12.24 5.76
CA PHE A 75 21.87 -12.59 4.33
C PHE A 75 20.59 -13.29 3.87
N LEU A 76 19.96 -14.12 4.71
CA LEU A 76 18.66 -14.70 4.42
C LEU A 76 17.56 -13.63 4.31
N TYR A 77 17.53 -12.68 5.25
CA TYR A 77 16.61 -11.55 5.21
C TYR A 77 16.75 -10.77 3.90
N TRP A 78 17.98 -10.40 3.52
CA TRP A 78 18.20 -9.66 2.28
C TRP A 78 17.94 -10.49 1.03
N SER A 79 18.21 -11.79 1.06
CA SER A 79 17.85 -12.70 -0.03
C SER A 79 16.34 -12.69 -0.27
N ILE A 80 15.55 -12.78 0.79
CA ILE A 80 14.09 -12.70 0.72
C ILE A 80 13.66 -11.32 0.20
N ILE A 81 14.17 -10.23 0.75
CA ILE A 81 13.82 -8.86 0.36
C ILE A 81 14.17 -8.57 -1.11
N LEU A 82 15.31 -9.06 -1.61
CA LEU A 82 15.75 -8.84 -2.98
C LEU A 82 14.97 -9.70 -3.99
N THR A 83 14.51 -10.88 -3.56
CA THR A 83 13.68 -11.75 -4.41
C THR A 83 12.20 -11.40 -4.35
N MET A 84 11.75 -10.68 -3.31
CA MET A 84 10.37 -10.17 -3.31
C MET A 84 10.14 -9.26 -4.51
N PRO A 85 9.09 -9.51 -5.31
CA PRO A 85 8.76 -8.61 -6.40
C PRO A 85 8.63 -7.20 -5.80
N LYS A 86 9.39 -6.25 -6.33
CA LYS A 86 9.12 -4.85 -6.05
C LYS A 86 7.65 -4.67 -6.35
N LYS A 87 6.86 -4.06 -5.44
CA LYS A 87 5.61 -3.42 -5.87
C LYS A 87 6.04 -2.47 -7.00
N MET A 88 5.88 -2.95 -8.23
CA MET A 88 6.19 -2.12 -9.38
C MET A 88 5.28 -0.91 -9.25
N LYS A 89 5.87 0.29 -9.13
CA LYS A 89 5.16 1.52 -9.46
C LYS A 89 5.03 1.48 -10.98
N PHE A 90 4.10 0.67 -11.44
CA PHE A 90 3.64 0.74 -12.80
C PHE A 90 2.95 2.11 -12.96
N ASN A 91 3.23 2.78 -14.05
CA ASN A 91 2.34 3.81 -14.51
C ASN A 91 0.99 3.10 -14.71
N SER A 92 0.00 3.39 -13.86
CA SER A 92 -1.29 2.68 -13.87
C SER A 92 -1.93 2.69 -15.26
N GLU A 93 -1.68 3.72 -16.03
CA GLU A 93 -2.21 3.90 -17.38
C GLU A 93 -1.74 2.82 -18.37
N ASP A 94 -0.54 2.27 -18.21
CA ASP A 94 0.02 1.23 -19.09
C ASP A 94 -0.70 -0.13 -18.91
N HIS A 95 -1.37 -0.33 -17.77
CA HIS A 95 -2.03 -1.60 -17.41
C HIS A 95 -3.56 -1.53 -17.42
N TRP A 96 -4.13 -0.37 -17.60
CA TRP A 96 -5.58 -0.22 -17.58
C TRP A 96 -6.30 -1.00 -18.70
N ALA A 97 -5.58 -1.43 -19.75
CA ALA A 97 -6.12 -2.30 -20.79
C ALA A 97 -6.18 -3.78 -20.38
N ASP A 98 -5.42 -4.17 -19.36
CA ASP A 98 -5.30 -5.56 -18.90
C ASP A 98 -6.35 -5.86 -17.84
N GLU A 99 -7.35 -6.69 -18.19
CA GLU A 99 -8.41 -7.09 -17.28
C GLU A 99 -7.88 -7.94 -16.12
N ASP A 100 -6.89 -8.82 -16.37
CA ASP A 100 -6.28 -9.66 -15.33
C ASP A 100 -5.54 -8.81 -14.30
N TRP A 101 -4.92 -7.73 -14.73
CA TRP A 101 -4.32 -6.77 -13.82
C TRP A 101 -5.35 -6.13 -12.89
N TRP A 102 -6.52 -5.73 -13.41
CA TRP A 102 -7.61 -5.21 -12.58
C TRP A 102 -8.08 -6.24 -11.55
N TRP A 103 -8.24 -7.49 -11.97
CA TRP A 103 -8.65 -8.57 -11.05
C TRP A 103 -7.60 -8.92 -9.99
N ALA A 104 -6.33 -8.65 -10.21
CA ALA A 104 -5.25 -8.85 -9.26
C ALA A 104 -5.17 -7.77 -8.16
N LEU A 105 -5.87 -6.64 -8.32
CA LEU A 105 -5.92 -5.57 -7.32
C LEU A 105 -6.66 -6.03 -6.07
N ASN A 106 -6.18 -5.63 -4.90
CA ASN A 106 -6.99 -5.70 -3.68
C ASN A 106 -8.04 -4.58 -3.67
N GLY A 107 -9.03 -4.68 -2.77
CA GLY A 107 -10.15 -3.73 -2.73
C GLY A 107 -9.73 -2.26 -2.68
N TRP A 108 -8.74 -1.93 -1.84
CA TRP A 108 -8.23 -0.56 -1.72
C TRP A 108 -7.52 -0.05 -2.98
N ASP A 109 -6.64 -0.89 -3.55
CA ASP A 109 -5.91 -0.53 -4.78
C ASP A 109 -6.90 -0.37 -5.94
N PHE A 110 -7.97 -1.18 -5.99
CA PHE A 110 -9.05 -1.06 -6.97
C PHE A 110 -9.80 0.28 -6.84
N GLU A 111 -10.19 0.68 -5.62
CA GLU A 111 -10.85 1.96 -5.35
C GLU A 111 -9.99 3.15 -5.79
N GLU A 112 -8.69 3.12 -5.50
CA GLU A 112 -7.75 4.18 -5.93
C GLU A 112 -7.62 4.24 -7.46
N GLU A 113 -7.56 3.10 -8.14
CA GLU A 113 -7.48 3.07 -9.61
C GLU A 113 -8.78 3.57 -10.25
N VAL A 114 -9.93 3.16 -9.72
CA VAL A 114 -11.24 3.70 -10.15
C VAL A 114 -11.29 5.21 -9.94
N ALA A 115 -10.82 5.72 -8.80
CA ALA A 115 -10.76 7.15 -8.55
C ALA A 115 -9.84 7.89 -9.54
N LYS A 116 -8.71 7.28 -9.95
CA LYS A 116 -7.83 7.85 -10.99
C LYS A 116 -8.53 7.93 -12.34
N VAL A 117 -9.27 6.89 -12.73
CA VAL A 117 -10.06 6.92 -13.96
C VAL A 117 -11.05 8.08 -13.92
N PHE A 118 -11.80 8.27 -12.84
CA PHE A 118 -12.73 9.40 -12.73
C PHE A 118 -12.00 10.76 -12.74
N ARG A 119 -10.82 10.87 -12.08
CA ARG A 119 -10.02 12.11 -12.13
C ARG A 119 -9.61 12.48 -13.56
N LYS A 120 -9.30 11.49 -14.40
CA LYS A 120 -9.02 11.70 -15.84
C LYS A 120 -10.18 12.38 -16.57
N TYR A 121 -11.43 12.14 -16.13
CA TYR A 121 -12.63 12.79 -16.65
C TYR A 121 -13.00 14.11 -15.95
N GLY A 122 -12.08 14.67 -15.17
CA GLY A 122 -12.28 15.97 -14.51
C GLY A 122 -13.04 15.92 -13.19
N TYR A 123 -13.38 14.73 -12.69
CA TYR A 123 -13.97 14.60 -11.35
C TYR A 123 -12.92 14.87 -10.26
N LYS A 124 -13.29 15.59 -9.22
CA LYS A 124 -12.47 15.71 -8.00
C LYS A 124 -12.79 14.51 -7.11
N ALA A 125 -12.14 13.37 -7.34
CA ALA A 125 -12.39 12.12 -6.65
C ALA A 125 -11.40 11.89 -5.51
N THR A 126 -11.91 11.52 -4.32
CA THR A 126 -11.14 11.19 -3.12
C THR A 126 -11.62 9.87 -2.56
N VAL A 127 -10.71 8.92 -2.37
CA VAL A 127 -11.01 7.64 -1.71
C VAL A 127 -11.17 7.89 -0.21
N THR A 128 -12.20 7.31 0.39
CA THR A 128 -12.49 7.43 1.81
C THR A 128 -11.54 6.56 2.64
N LYS A 129 -11.41 6.85 3.93
CA LYS A 129 -10.61 6.02 4.83
C LYS A 129 -11.39 4.75 5.19
N LYS A 130 -10.71 3.60 5.31
CA LYS A 130 -11.30 2.29 5.64
C LYS A 130 -12.13 2.21 6.93
N THR A 131 -12.04 3.20 7.80
CA THR A 131 -12.76 3.22 9.08
C THR A 131 -13.79 4.34 9.07
N GLY A 132 -15.08 3.99 9.11
CA GLY A 132 -16.17 4.95 9.21
C GLY A 132 -16.63 5.56 7.88
N ASP A 133 -16.45 4.85 6.76
CA ASP A 133 -16.85 5.28 5.42
C ASP A 133 -18.35 5.16 5.14
N ASN A 134 -19.13 4.62 6.09
CA ASN A 134 -20.59 4.42 6.00
C ASN A 134 -21.07 3.86 4.65
N GLY A 135 -20.20 3.07 3.96
CA GLY A 135 -20.53 2.41 2.70
C GLY A 135 -20.25 3.21 1.42
N ALA A 136 -19.61 4.38 1.51
CA ALA A 136 -19.12 5.11 0.35
C ALA A 136 -17.58 5.00 0.27
N ASP A 137 -17.06 4.36 -0.78
CA ASP A 137 -15.63 4.12 -0.96
C ASP A 137 -14.91 5.31 -1.62
N ILE A 138 -15.63 6.08 -2.47
CA ILE A 138 -15.09 7.29 -3.10
C ILE A 138 -16.14 8.42 -3.00
N ILE A 139 -15.69 9.61 -2.67
CA ILE A 139 -16.49 10.84 -2.75
C ILE A 139 -15.95 11.68 -3.91
N MET A 140 -16.84 12.10 -4.81
CA MET A 140 -16.47 12.89 -5.97
C MET A 140 -17.28 14.18 -6.06
N TYR A 141 -16.68 15.18 -6.70
CA TYR A 141 -17.35 16.43 -7.07
C TYR A 141 -17.16 16.70 -8.56
N PHE A 142 -18.26 17.00 -9.24
CA PHE A 142 -18.28 17.40 -10.65
C PHE A 142 -19.43 18.36 -10.91
N ASN A 143 -19.18 19.47 -11.57
CA ASN A 143 -20.20 20.49 -11.89
C ASN A 143 -21.07 20.89 -10.69
N LYS A 144 -20.45 21.12 -9.53
CA LYS A 144 -21.08 21.46 -8.24
C LYS A 144 -21.92 20.32 -7.62
N LYS A 145 -22.02 19.16 -8.25
CA LYS A 145 -22.70 17.98 -7.69
C LYS A 145 -21.74 17.17 -6.85
N LYS A 146 -22.25 16.65 -5.73
CA LYS A 146 -21.59 15.66 -4.89
C LYS A 146 -22.07 14.27 -5.27
N ILE A 147 -21.14 13.37 -5.53
CA ILE A 147 -21.39 12.02 -5.99
C ILE A 147 -20.70 11.07 -5.03
N ILE A 148 -21.40 10.06 -4.54
CA ILE A 148 -20.80 8.97 -3.77
C ILE A 148 -20.70 7.73 -4.65
N VAL A 149 -19.58 7.01 -4.50
CA VAL A 149 -19.28 5.78 -5.25
C VAL A 149 -19.05 4.65 -4.28
N GLN A 150 -19.62 3.49 -4.56
CA GLN A 150 -19.28 2.24 -3.90
C GLN A 150 -18.67 1.28 -4.91
N CYS A 151 -17.57 0.64 -4.54
CA CYS A 151 -16.86 -0.34 -5.35
C CYS A 151 -17.14 -1.75 -4.82
N LYS A 152 -17.52 -2.66 -5.71
CA LYS A 152 -17.74 -4.09 -5.43
C LYS A 152 -16.83 -4.90 -6.32
N HIS A 153 -15.62 -5.17 -5.80
CA HIS A 153 -14.56 -5.86 -6.54
C HIS A 153 -14.48 -7.33 -6.14
N TYR A 154 -15.34 -8.14 -6.72
CA TYR A 154 -15.38 -9.60 -6.55
C TYR A 154 -16.09 -10.28 -7.73
N LYS A 155 -15.83 -11.59 -7.93
CA LYS A 155 -16.35 -12.34 -9.09
C LYS A 155 -17.85 -12.62 -9.06
N ALA A 156 -18.52 -12.46 -7.92
CA ALA A 156 -19.97 -12.58 -7.83
C ALA A 156 -20.67 -11.26 -8.21
N GLN A 157 -21.91 -11.32 -8.67
CA GLN A 157 -22.72 -10.12 -8.90
C GLN A 157 -23.01 -9.41 -7.56
N ALA A 158 -23.06 -8.06 -7.59
CA ALA A 158 -23.46 -7.30 -6.41
C ALA A 158 -24.92 -7.61 -6.03
N THR A 159 -25.14 -7.79 -4.72
CA THR A 159 -26.43 -8.23 -4.20
C THR A 159 -27.46 -7.11 -4.26
N PRO A 160 -28.78 -7.44 -4.35
CA PRO A 160 -29.84 -6.43 -4.29
C PRO A 160 -29.82 -5.57 -3.02
N GLU A 161 -29.34 -6.13 -1.91
CA GLU A 161 -29.18 -5.43 -0.63
C GLU A 161 -28.14 -4.34 -0.75
N SER A 162 -26.94 -4.64 -1.31
CA SER A 162 -25.87 -3.67 -1.48
C SER A 162 -26.28 -2.53 -2.42
N VAL A 163 -27.03 -2.86 -3.48
CA VAL A 163 -27.57 -1.86 -4.42
C VAL A 163 -28.55 -0.90 -3.72
N ARG A 164 -29.45 -1.44 -2.89
CA ARG A 164 -30.40 -0.64 -2.12
C ARG A 164 -29.75 0.15 -1.00
N ALA A 165 -28.75 -0.44 -0.32
CA ALA A 165 -28.02 0.21 0.75
C ALA A 165 -27.30 1.47 0.24
N LEU A 166 -26.58 1.38 -0.90
CA LEU A 166 -25.95 2.55 -1.51
C LEU A 166 -26.93 3.69 -1.83
N TRP A 167 -28.13 3.34 -2.31
CA TRP A 167 -29.16 4.35 -2.54
C TRP A 167 -29.67 4.96 -1.22
N GLY A 168 -29.78 4.15 -0.16
CA GLY A 168 -30.25 4.58 1.17
C GLY A 168 -29.33 5.61 1.84
N ILE A 169 -28.04 5.49 1.68
CA ILE A 169 -27.08 6.42 2.29
C ILE A 169 -26.88 7.73 1.52
N LYS A 170 -27.47 7.87 0.33
CA LYS A 170 -27.34 9.06 -0.50
C LYS A 170 -27.65 10.35 0.26
N ASP A 171 -28.75 10.35 1.01
CA ASP A 171 -29.21 11.53 1.74
C ASP A 171 -28.36 11.81 2.98
N GLU A 172 -27.81 10.77 3.65
CA GLU A 172 -26.87 10.92 4.77
C GLU A 172 -25.61 11.65 4.33
N PHE A 173 -25.13 11.36 3.11
CA PHE A 173 -23.98 12.03 2.52
C PHE A 173 -24.29 13.39 1.92
N ASN A 174 -25.57 13.83 1.87
CA ASN A 174 -26.02 14.97 1.10
C ASN A 174 -25.49 14.89 -0.34
N ALA A 175 -25.60 13.72 -0.96
CA ALA A 175 -25.11 13.47 -2.31
C ALA A 175 -26.23 13.71 -3.34
N ASP A 176 -25.88 14.26 -4.48
CA ASP A 176 -26.80 14.46 -5.59
C ASP A 176 -27.02 13.17 -6.39
N GLU A 177 -25.94 12.39 -6.54
CA GLU A 177 -25.92 11.18 -7.35
C GLU A 177 -25.15 10.05 -6.63
N VAL A 178 -25.46 8.80 -7.00
CA VAL A 178 -24.74 7.62 -6.55
C VAL A 178 -24.24 6.81 -7.75
N ILE A 179 -23.05 6.25 -7.63
CA ILE A 179 -22.44 5.36 -8.61
C ILE A 179 -22.07 4.05 -7.93
N LEU A 180 -22.50 2.94 -8.51
CA LEU A 180 -22.01 1.61 -8.15
C LEU A 180 -21.01 1.16 -9.21
N VAL A 181 -19.79 0.86 -8.79
CA VAL A 181 -18.81 0.15 -9.62
C VAL A 181 -18.81 -1.29 -9.18
N ALA A 182 -19.41 -2.17 -9.97
CA ALA A 182 -19.53 -3.59 -9.67
C ALA A 182 -18.80 -4.41 -10.74
N SER A 183 -17.61 -4.96 -10.41
CA SER A 183 -16.75 -5.64 -11.38
C SER A 183 -17.48 -6.74 -12.17
N SER A 184 -18.33 -7.52 -11.51
CA SER A 184 -19.15 -8.58 -12.15
C SER A 184 -20.60 -8.16 -12.40
N GLY A 185 -20.89 -6.85 -12.35
CA GLY A 185 -22.24 -6.34 -12.58
C GLY A 185 -23.23 -6.68 -11.46
N VAL A 186 -24.51 -6.63 -11.80
CA VAL A 186 -25.63 -6.80 -10.86
C VAL A 186 -26.70 -7.73 -11.45
N SER A 187 -27.57 -8.27 -10.61
CA SER A 187 -28.71 -9.07 -11.05
C SER A 187 -29.70 -8.26 -11.89
N LYS A 188 -30.53 -8.94 -12.70
CA LYS A 188 -31.60 -8.29 -13.48
C LYS A 188 -32.57 -7.47 -12.61
N GLN A 189 -32.85 -7.95 -11.39
CA GLN A 189 -33.70 -7.24 -10.43
C GLN A 189 -33.04 -5.95 -9.94
N SER A 190 -31.76 -6.01 -9.61
CA SER A 190 -30.97 -4.85 -9.21
C SER A 190 -30.86 -3.82 -10.33
N LEU A 191 -30.65 -4.29 -11.55
CA LEU A 191 -30.59 -3.42 -12.72
C LEU A 191 -31.92 -2.66 -12.93
N LYS A 192 -33.07 -3.34 -12.77
CA LYS A 192 -34.38 -2.66 -12.82
C LYS A 192 -34.52 -1.59 -11.73
N PHE A 193 -33.98 -1.83 -10.54
CA PHE A 193 -34.01 -0.85 -9.46
C PHE A 193 -33.17 0.39 -9.78
N ILE A 194 -31.96 0.19 -10.33
CA ILE A 194 -31.04 1.26 -10.77
C ILE A 194 -31.68 2.08 -11.90
N ASN A 195 -32.17 1.42 -12.95
CA ASN A 195 -32.74 2.07 -14.13
C ASN A 195 -33.94 2.99 -13.81
N LYS A 196 -34.74 2.64 -12.79
CA LYS A 196 -35.80 3.49 -12.29
C LYS A 196 -35.34 4.80 -11.65
N ARG A 197 -34.02 4.89 -11.34
CA ARG A 197 -33.37 6.01 -10.62
C ARG A 197 -32.39 6.78 -11.48
N THR A 198 -32.20 6.37 -12.73
CA THR A 198 -31.37 7.09 -13.69
C THR A 198 -31.95 8.49 -13.93
N PRO A 199 -31.13 9.57 -13.99
CA PRO A 199 -29.65 9.56 -13.97
C PRO A 199 -29.00 9.62 -12.57
N LEU A 200 -29.77 9.62 -11.49
CA LEU A 200 -29.25 9.81 -10.14
C LEU A 200 -28.53 8.56 -9.59
N TYR A 201 -28.76 7.40 -10.19
CA TYR A 201 -28.08 6.16 -9.89
C TYR A 201 -27.45 5.57 -11.16
N THR A 202 -26.13 5.45 -11.20
CA THR A 202 -25.39 4.91 -12.34
C THR A 202 -24.65 3.63 -11.93
N LEU A 203 -24.62 2.66 -12.82
CA LEU A 203 -23.84 1.42 -12.69
C LEU A 203 -22.70 1.44 -13.71
N TYR A 204 -21.50 1.13 -13.24
CA TYR A 204 -20.36 0.76 -14.08
C TYR A 204 -19.91 -0.65 -13.76
N THR A 205 -19.66 -1.44 -14.78
CA THR A 205 -18.97 -2.74 -14.69
C THR A 205 -17.45 -2.52 -14.78
N LEU A 206 -16.66 -3.58 -14.54
CA LEU A 206 -15.22 -3.51 -14.77
C LEU A 206 -14.91 -3.12 -16.22
N GLN A 207 -15.63 -3.71 -17.19
CA GLN A 207 -15.45 -3.40 -18.60
C GLN A 207 -15.73 -1.93 -18.92
N ASP A 208 -16.72 -1.33 -18.26
CA ASP A 208 -17.02 0.10 -18.44
C ASP A 208 -15.86 0.97 -17.91
N ILE A 209 -15.30 0.62 -16.75
CA ILE A 209 -14.13 1.31 -16.17
C ILE A 209 -12.90 1.17 -17.09
N ILE A 210 -12.63 -0.02 -17.62
CA ILE A 210 -11.55 -0.26 -18.59
C ILE A 210 -11.75 0.60 -19.84
N ASN A 211 -12.96 0.60 -20.40
CA ASN A 211 -13.28 1.39 -21.58
C ASN A 211 -13.10 2.90 -21.34
N MET A 212 -13.50 3.38 -20.14
CA MET A 212 -13.23 4.76 -19.74
C MET A 212 -11.74 5.04 -19.62
N ALA A 213 -11.01 4.17 -18.96
CA ALA A 213 -9.58 4.30 -18.74
C ALA A 213 -8.79 4.42 -20.06
N MET A 214 -9.17 3.64 -21.06
CA MET A 214 -8.52 3.57 -22.38
C MET A 214 -8.90 4.69 -23.35
N ARG A 215 -9.96 5.45 -23.10
CA ARG A 215 -10.33 6.58 -23.98
C ARG A 215 -9.28 7.68 -23.88
N LYS A 216 -8.77 8.12 -25.02
CA LYS A 216 -7.98 9.36 -25.14
C LYS A 216 -8.97 10.53 -25.09
N LEU A 217 -8.81 11.41 -24.12
CA LEU A 217 -9.57 12.65 -23.95
C LEU A 217 -8.95 13.77 -24.74
#